data_1aa84043ac273c5e39267edb59931dbe
#
_entry.id   1aa84043ac273c5e39267edb59931dbe
#
_cell.length_a   1.000
_cell.length_b   1.000
_cell.length_c   1.000
_cell.angle_alpha   90.00
_cell.angle_beta   90.00
_cell.angle_gamma   90.00
#
_symmetry.space_group_name_H-M   'P 1'
#
loop_
_entity.id
_entity.type
_entity.pdbx_description
1 polymer ?
#
loop_
_entity_poly.entity_id
_entity_poly.type
_entity_poly.pdbx_seq_one_letter_code
_entity_poly.pdbx_strand_id
1 'polypeptide(L)'
;MKWIWRSAVALGVATFYTVSGASAQSAHLGLGGGVTLPLRDYHTTDNAGWHVLGKVDIDVPDSPIDVRVDAMYSQTSQKSPLTGNTKLAGGTANLVWHIPTAAPQVKPYVLAGAGAYNYNPGSGSTTKFTWGAGLGASIGVGPAHAFAEARYVSIHLPGTALRFVPVTAGLSFGS
;
A
#
# COMPACT_ATOMS: atom_id res chain seq x y z
N MET A 1 -8.96 -34.30 -24.13
CA MET A 1 -9.33 -34.15 -22.72
C MET A 1 -8.77 -32.82 -22.23
N LYS A 2 -9.63 -31.76 -22.14
CA LYS A 2 -9.23 -30.39 -21.80
C LYS A 2 -9.34 -30.20 -20.28
N TRP A 3 -8.24 -30.07 -19.58
CA TRP A 3 -8.22 -29.72 -18.17
C TRP A 3 -8.27 -28.19 -18.04
N ILE A 4 -9.40 -27.72 -17.57
CA ILE A 4 -9.66 -26.31 -17.26
C ILE A 4 -9.19 -26.08 -15.83
N TRP A 5 -8.06 -25.42 -15.65
CA TRP A 5 -7.63 -24.91 -14.34
C TRP A 5 -8.37 -23.60 -14.04
N ARG A 6 -9.40 -23.71 -13.22
CA ARG A 6 -10.10 -22.57 -12.65
C ARG A 6 -9.26 -22.05 -11.48
N SER A 7 -8.64 -20.90 -11.69
CA SER A 7 -7.96 -20.14 -10.63
C SER A 7 -9.03 -19.67 -9.64
N ALA A 8 -9.10 -20.32 -8.49
CA ALA A 8 -9.89 -19.87 -7.36
C ALA A 8 -9.16 -18.67 -6.74
N VAL A 9 -9.67 -17.47 -6.95
CA VAL A 9 -9.34 -16.30 -6.15
C VAL A 9 -10.02 -16.51 -4.80
N ALA A 10 -9.28 -17.00 -3.83
CA ALA A 10 -9.75 -17.07 -2.45
C ALA A 10 -9.79 -15.63 -1.90
N LEU A 11 -10.98 -15.04 -1.92
CA LEU A 11 -11.29 -13.82 -1.21
C LEU A 11 -11.31 -14.19 0.29
N GLY A 12 -10.18 -13.99 0.98
CA GLY A 12 -10.10 -14.14 2.43
C GLY A 12 -10.92 -13.05 3.11
N VAL A 13 -12.17 -13.37 3.43
CA VAL A 13 -12.97 -12.57 4.35
C VAL A 13 -12.34 -12.75 5.73
N ALA A 14 -11.56 -11.76 6.17
CA ALA A 14 -11.06 -11.69 7.53
C ALA A 14 -12.26 -11.47 8.46
N THR A 15 -12.70 -12.52 9.12
CA THR A 15 -13.68 -12.45 10.21
C THR A 15 -12.99 -11.78 11.39
N PHE A 16 -13.30 -10.51 11.62
CA PHE A 16 -12.86 -9.80 12.82
C PHE A 16 -13.64 -10.37 14.02
N TYR A 17 -12.98 -11.21 14.80
CA TYR A 17 -13.46 -11.53 16.13
C TYR A 17 -13.31 -10.28 17.00
N THR A 18 -14.42 -9.74 17.48
CA THR A 18 -14.41 -8.69 18.50
C THR A 18 -13.91 -9.31 19.81
N VAL A 19 -12.65 -9.11 20.11
CA VAL A 19 -12.10 -9.37 21.45
C VAL A 19 -12.57 -8.23 22.34
N SER A 20 -13.69 -8.46 23.04
CA SER A 20 -14.15 -7.58 24.10
C SER A 20 -13.22 -7.74 25.29
N GLY A 21 -12.33 -6.75 25.53
CA GLY A 21 -11.51 -6.74 26.73
C GLY A 21 -10.10 -6.17 26.59
N ALA A 22 -9.89 -5.18 25.72
CA ALA A 22 -8.67 -4.36 25.80
C ALA A 22 -9.09 -2.90 25.60
N SER A 23 -8.44 -1.99 26.32
CA SER A 23 -8.58 -0.54 26.20
C SER A 23 -8.76 -0.17 24.73
N ALA A 24 -9.82 0.61 24.42
CA ALA A 24 -10.28 0.86 23.07
C ALA A 24 -9.12 1.33 22.14
N GLN A 25 -8.50 0.41 21.43
CA GLN A 25 -7.61 0.74 20.33
C GLN A 25 -8.49 1.26 19.20
N SER A 26 -8.33 2.53 18.85
CA SER A 26 -9.01 3.11 17.71
C SER A 26 -8.42 2.49 16.44
N ALA A 27 -9.31 2.07 15.55
CA ALA A 27 -8.91 1.54 14.24
C ALA A 27 -9.50 2.40 13.13
N HIS A 28 -8.65 2.89 12.24
CA HIS A 28 -9.05 3.70 11.10
C HIS A 28 -8.92 2.90 9.81
N LEU A 29 -10.04 2.73 9.11
CA LEU A 29 -10.08 2.12 7.79
C LEU A 29 -9.90 3.19 6.73
N GLY A 30 -9.02 2.98 5.76
CA GLY A 30 -8.79 3.93 4.68
C GLY A 30 -8.79 3.27 3.31
N LEU A 31 -9.27 4.04 2.33
CA LEU A 31 -9.22 3.69 0.92
C LEU A 31 -8.61 4.85 0.14
N GLY A 32 -7.76 4.53 -0.81
CA GLY A 32 -7.12 5.52 -1.66
C GLY A 32 -6.76 4.99 -3.04
N GLY A 33 -6.34 5.89 -3.88
CA GLY A 33 -5.82 5.57 -5.20
C GLY A 33 -4.91 6.67 -5.71
N GLY A 34 -4.20 6.38 -6.79
CA GLY A 34 -3.26 7.34 -7.31
C GLY A 34 -2.41 6.81 -8.44
N VAL A 35 -1.23 7.39 -8.59
CA VAL A 35 -0.29 7.06 -9.66
C VAL A 35 0.91 6.30 -9.10
N THR A 36 1.34 5.27 -9.84
CA THR A 36 2.56 4.52 -9.58
C THR A 36 3.63 5.00 -10.55
N LEU A 37 4.73 5.52 -10.02
CA LEU A 37 5.85 6.03 -10.78
C LEU A 37 7.00 5.02 -10.73
N PRO A 38 7.27 4.25 -11.81
CA PRO A 38 8.42 3.38 -11.90
C PRO A 38 9.73 4.14 -11.79
N LEU A 39 10.72 3.56 -11.13
CA LEU A 39 12.05 4.13 -10.97
C LEU A 39 13.13 3.18 -11.50
N ARG A 40 14.27 3.74 -11.93
CA ARG A 40 15.46 2.99 -12.38
C ARG A 40 15.11 1.93 -13.43
N ASP A 41 15.52 0.69 -13.22
CA ASP A 41 15.31 -0.43 -14.16
C ASP A 41 13.83 -0.66 -14.46
N TYR A 42 12.95 -0.45 -13.49
CA TYR A 42 11.50 -0.53 -13.72
C TYR A 42 10.98 0.56 -14.66
N HIS A 43 11.55 1.76 -14.59
CA HIS A 43 11.22 2.84 -15.53
C HIS A 43 11.72 2.57 -16.97
N THR A 44 12.71 1.72 -17.17
CA THR A 44 13.17 1.35 -18.52
C THR A 44 12.16 0.46 -19.25
N THR A 45 11.41 -0.35 -18.51
CA THR A 45 10.46 -1.34 -19.04
C THR A 45 9.01 -0.89 -18.99
N ASP A 46 8.66 0.00 -18.05
CA ASP A 46 7.28 0.38 -17.76
C ASP A 46 7.09 1.91 -17.70
N ASN A 47 5.92 2.34 -18.15
CA ASN A 47 5.43 3.72 -17.97
C ASN A 47 4.79 3.87 -16.58
N ALA A 48 4.46 5.11 -16.21
CA ALA A 48 3.62 5.37 -15.05
C ALA A 48 2.27 4.66 -15.19
N GLY A 49 1.73 4.22 -14.06
CA GLY A 49 0.47 3.52 -13.99
C GLY A 49 -0.42 4.05 -12.88
N TRP A 50 -1.46 3.31 -12.59
CA TRP A 50 -2.40 3.62 -11.51
C TRP A 50 -2.33 2.55 -10.41
N HIS A 51 -2.84 2.90 -9.24
CA HIS A 51 -3.03 1.95 -8.14
C HIS A 51 -4.25 2.29 -7.30
N VAL A 52 -4.70 1.27 -6.56
CA VAL A 52 -5.65 1.41 -5.46
C VAL A 52 -5.02 0.83 -4.20
N LEU A 53 -5.37 1.42 -3.06
CA LEU A 53 -4.81 1.05 -1.76
C LEU A 53 -5.93 1.01 -0.73
N GLY A 54 -5.96 -0.08 0.04
CA GLY A 54 -6.75 -0.20 1.26
C GLY A 54 -5.81 -0.26 2.47
N LYS A 55 -6.15 0.41 3.57
CA LYS A 55 -5.34 0.43 4.77
C LYS A 55 -6.16 0.34 6.04
N VAL A 56 -5.55 -0.21 7.08
CA VAL A 56 -6.04 -0.17 8.45
C VAL A 56 -4.92 0.42 9.31
N ASP A 57 -5.20 1.54 9.94
CA ASP A 57 -4.34 2.14 10.96
C ASP A 57 -4.86 1.71 12.34
N ILE A 58 -3.97 1.27 13.22
CA ILE A 58 -4.25 0.88 14.59
C ILE A 58 -3.45 1.81 15.49
N ASP A 59 -4.15 2.64 16.23
CA ASP A 59 -3.53 3.59 17.14
C ASP A 59 -2.94 2.84 18.34
N VAL A 60 -1.71 3.20 18.71
CA VAL A 60 -1.07 2.68 19.93
C VAL A 60 -1.27 3.73 21.02
N PRO A 61 -2.02 3.40 22.11
CA PRO A 61 -2.29 4.35 23.18
C PRO A 61 -1.00 4.94 23.76
N ASP A 62 -1.02 6.23 24.05
CA ASP A 62 0.10 6.98 24.62
C ASP A 62 1.39 6.99 23.77
N SER A 63 1.28 6.68 22.48
CA SER A 63 2.41 6.63 21.56
C SER A 63 2.20 7.56 20.36
N PRO A 64 3.24 8.24 19.87
CA PRO A 64 3.18 8.94 18.59
C PRO A 64 3.33 8.01 17.39
N ILE A 65 3.38 6.69 17.62
CA ILE A 65 3.62 5.67 16.60
C ILE A 65 2.41 4.76 16.51
N ASP A 66 1.86 4.62 15.30
CA ASP A 66 0.78 3.70 14.99
C ASP A 66 1.29 2.51 14.17
N VAL A 67 0.52 1.44 14.19
CA VAL A 67 0.73 0.28 13.31
C VAL A 67 -0.25 0.35 12.16
N ARG A 68 0.26 0.27 10.93
CA ARG A 68 -0.56 0.24 9.72
C ARG A 68 -0.37 -1.07 8.97
N VAL A 69 -1.47 -1.68 8.57
CA VAL A 69 -1.47 -2.76 7.58
C VAL A 69 -2.17 -2.24 6.33
N ASP A 70 -1.53 -2.42 5.18
CA ASP A 70 -2.13 -2.02 3.92
C ASP A 70 -2.00 -3.10 2.84
N ALA A 71 -2.90 -3.02 1.87
CA ALA A 71 -2.90 -3.80 0.65
C ALA A 71 -3.02 -2.87 -0.54
N MET A 72 -2.22 -3.12 -1.57
CA MET A 72 -2.21 -2.33 -2.79
C MET A 72 -2.28 -3.22 -4.03
N TYR A 73 -3.06 -2.78 -5.00
CA TYR A 73 -3.01 -3.28 -6.37
C TYR A 73 -2.58 -2.16 -7.31
N SER A 74 -1.60 -2.44 -8.16
CA SER A 74 -1.07 -1.48 -9.13
C SER A 74 -0.93 -2.11 -10.50
N GLN A 75 -1.14 -1.30 -11.54
CA GLN A 75 -0.94 -1.70 -12.93
C GLN A 75 -0.21 -0.60 -13.69
N THR A 76 0.89 -0.98 -14.37
CA THR A 76 1.67 -0.13 -15.25
C THR A 76 1.66 -0.70 -16.67
N SER A 77 1.80 0.16 -17.67
CA SER A 77 1.89 -0.26 -19.07
C SER A 77 3.34 -0.45 -19.47
N GLN A 78 3.65 -1.58 -20.11
CA GLN A 78 5.00 -1.85 -20.60
C GLN A 78 5.36 -0.95 -21.79
N LYS A 79 6.65 -0.61 -21.90
CA LYS A 79 7.21 0.18 -23.01
C LYS A 79 7.58 -0.70 -24.19
N SER A 80 7.46 -0.17 -25.42
CA SER A 80 7.95 -0.83 -26.63
C SER A 80 9.45 -1.18 -26.51
N PRO A 81 9.88 -2.38 -26.98
CA PRO A 81 9.16 -3.36 -27.79
C PRO A 81 8.26 -4.32 -26.99
N LEU A 82 8.24 -4.24 -25.65
CA LEU A 82 7.35 -5.04 -24.81
C LEU A 82 5.91 -4.57 -24.99
N THR A 83 4.97 -5.52 -24.95
CA THR A 83 3.54 -5.22 -25.03
C THR A 83 2.83 -5.90 -23.88
N GLY A 84 1.99 -5.14 -23.18
CA GLY A 84 1.22 -5.66 -22.04
C GLY A 84 1.24 -4.73 -20.83
N ASN A 85 0.88 -5.30 -19.70
CA ASN A 85 0.82 -4.60 -18.42
C ASN A 85 1.57 -5.40 -17.36
N THR A 86 2.33 -4.69 -16.54
CA THR A 86 2.88 -5.23 -15.31
C THR A 86 1.89 -4.99 -14.17
N LYS A 87 1.57 -6.05 -13.44
CA LYS A 87 0.64 -6.00 -12.31
C LYS A 87 1.37 -6.30 -11.01
N LEU A 88 1.11 -5.50 -10.00
CA LEU A 88 1.62 -5.68 -8.65
C LEU A 88 0.43 -5.79 -7.70
N ALA A 89 0.43 -6.82 -6.85
CA ALA A 89 -0.57 -6.98 -5.80
C ALA A 89 0.12 -7.45 -4.53
N GLY A 90 -0.11 -6.78 -3.41
CA GLY A 90 0.55 -7.18 -2.18
C GLY A 90 0.11 -6.37 -0.99
N GLY A 91 0.74 -6.62 0.14
CA GLY A 91 0.49 -5.92 1.38
C GLY A 91 1.75 -5.71 2.19
N THR A 92 1.70 -4.70 3.05
CA THR A 92 2.79 -4.33 3.95
C THR A 92 2.26 -4.03 5.35
N ALA A 93 3.09 -4.33 6.34
CA ALA A 93 2.93 -3.83 7.71
C ALA A 93 3.95 -2.71 7.93
N ASN A 94 3.48 -1.60 8.47
CA ASN A 94 4.26 -0.37 8.60
C ASN A 94 4.12 0.21 10.00
N LEU A 95 5.17 0.89 10.45
CA LEU A 95 5.11 1.83 11.56
C LEU A 95 4.90 3.23 10.98
N VAL A 96 3.94 3.95 11.54
CA VAL A 96 3.60 5.32 11.18
C VAL A 96 3.93 6.22 12.35
N TRP A 97 4.82 7.17 12.16
CA TRP A 97 5.16 8.16 13.16
C TRP A 97 4.53 9.51 12.80
N HIS A 98 3.64 9.99 13.66
CA HIS A 98 3.00 11.29 13.54
C HIS A 98 3.95 12.39 14.02
N ILE A 99 4.26 13.31 13.12
CA ILE A 99 5.16 14.44 13.41
C ILE A 99 4.38 15.49 14.17
N PRO A 100 4.75 15.85 15.40
CA PRO A 100 4.09 16.90 16.15
C PRO A 100 4.13 18.23 15.37
N THR A 101 2.99 18.89 15.25
CA THR A 101 2.88 20.17 14.54
C THR A 101 2.01 21.15 15.33
N ALA A 102 2.32 22.42 15.22
CA ALA A 102 1.50 23.49 15.79
C ALA A 102 0.18 23.73 15.01
N ALA A 103 0.04 23.16 13.82
CA ALA A 103 -1.15 23.24 12.99
C ALA A 103 -2.10 22.05 13.28
N PRO A 104 -3.14 22.20 14.11
CA PRO A 104 -3.95 21.07 14.56
C PRO A 104 -4.78 20.42 13.43
N GLN A 105 -4.95 21.09 12.31
CA GLN A 105 -5.76 20.63 11.19
C GLN A 105 -4.98 19.68 10.25
N VAL A 106 -3.66 19.81 10.19
CA VAL A 106 -2.80 18.99 9.31
C VAL A 106 -1.90 18.12 10.18
N LYS A 107 -1.99 16.82 9.99
CA LYS A 107 -1.20 15.82 10.70
C LYS A 107 -0.18 15.19 9.73
N PRO A 108 1.04 15.73 9.64
CA PRO A 108 2.10 15.10 8.84
C PRO A 108 2.59 13.84 9.52
N TYR A 109 3.02 12.87 8.72
CA TYR A 109 3.58 11.62 9.22
C TYR A 109 4.66 11.08 8.29
N VAL A 110 5.51 10.25 8.83
CA VAL A 110 6.42 9.38 8.08
C VAL A 110 6.08 7.93 8.39
N LEU A 111 6.36 7.05 7.44
CA LEU A 111 6.12 5.62 7.63
C LEU A 111 7.25 4.80 7.04
N ALA A 112 7.46 3.63 7.61
CA ALA A 112 8.37 2.63 7.08
C ALA A 112 7.85 1.24 7.42
N GLY A 113 8.07 0.29 6.52
CA GLY A 113 7.59 -1.07 6.74
C GLY A 113 8.08 -2.06 5.70
N ALA A 114 7.56 -3.28 5.85
CA ALA A 114 7.93 -4.39 5.00
C ALA A 114 6.72 -5.31 4.76
N GLY A 115 6.82 -6.15 3.75
CA GLY A 115 5.77 -7.10 3.40
C GLY A 115 6.10 -7.94 2.18
N ALA A 116 5.10 -8.25 1.38
CA ALA A 116 5.27 -9.06 0.18
C ALA A 116 4.38 -8.56 -0.95
N TYR A 117 4.94 -8.55 -2.15
CA TYR A 117 4.22 -8.24 -3.39
C TYR A 117 4.34 -9.40 -4.37
N ASN A 118 3.23 -9.73 -4.99
CA ASN A 118 3.17 -10.55 -6.19
C ASN A 118 3.43 -9.66 -7.40
N TYR A 119 4.51 -9.98 -8.12
CA TYR A 119 4.91 -9.33 -9.36
C TYR A 119 4.50 -10.19 -10.54
N ASN A 120 3.73 -9.64 -11.48
CA ASN A 120 3.26 -10.31 -12.68
C ASN A 120 3.48 -9.41 -13.91
N PRO A 121 4.52 -9.68 -14.72
CA PRO A 121 4.78 -8.97 -15.97
C PRO A 121 4.00 -9.53 -17.17
N GLY A 122 3.06 -10.46 -16.95
CA GLY A 122 2.28 -11.11 -18.02
C GLY A 122 2.74 -12.52 -18.40
N SER A 123 4.01 -12.87 -18.16
CA SER A 123 4.59 -14.19 -18.46
C SER A 123 4.63 -15.16 -17.27
N GLY A 124 4.12 -14.73 -16.13
CA GLY A 124 4.11 -15.50 -14.89
C GLY A 124 4.05 -14.61 -13.68
N SER A 125 3.80 -15.17 -12.50
CA SER A 125 3.75 -14.40 -11.26
C SER A 125 4.70 -14.96 -10.21
N THR A 126 5.28 -14.06 -9.42
CA THR A 126 6.16 -14.44 -8.30
C THR A 126 5.94 -13.51 -7.12
N THR A 127 5.86 -14.08 -5.93
CA THR A 127 5.76 -13.29 -4.69
C THR A 127 7.14 -13.05 -4.11
N LYS A 128 7.44 -11.81 -3.78
CA LYS A 128 8.74 -11.35 -3.30
C LYS A 128 8.63 -10.44 -2.10
N PHE A 129 9.67 -10.48 -1.27
CA PHE A 129 9.83 -9.56 -0.15
C PHE A 129 9.92 -8.12 -0.66
N THR A 130 9.27 -7.22 0.08
CA THR A 130 9.30 -5.79 -0.16
C THR A 130 9.55 -5.02 1.13
N TRP A 131 10.17 -3.87 1.00
CA TRP A 131 10.24 -2.86 2.05
C TRP A 131 10.00 -1.48 1.44
N GLY A 132 9.62 -0.55 2.27
CA GLY A 132 9.38 0.81 1.82
C GLY A 132 9.41 1.80 2.96
N ALA A 133 9.56 3.07 2.58
CA ALA A 133 9.42 4.20 3.48
C ALA A 133 8.74 5.35 2.74
N GLY A 134 8.06 6.22 3.46
CA GLY A 134 7.32 7.31 2.85
C GLY A 134 6.97 8.40 3.83
N LEU A 135 6.31 9.38 3.29
CA LEU A 135 5.78 10.52 4.03
C LEU A 135 4.38 10.85 3.52
N GLY A 136 3.59 11.43 4.40
CA GLY A 136 2.23 11.84 4.07
C GLY A 136 1.71 12.89 5.04
N ALA A 137 0.50 13.31 4.75
CA ALA A 137 -0.24 14.18 5.66
C ALA A 137 -1.73 13.81 5.61
N SER A 138 -2.43 14.00 6.71
CA SER A 138 -3.88 13.89 6.79
C SER A 138 -4.50 15.14 7.34
N ILE A 139 -5.74 15.41 6.91
CA ILE A 139 -6.57 16.52 7.36
C ILE A 139 -7.95 16.00 7.73
N GLY A 140 -8.53 16.50 8.80
CA GLY A 140 -9.92 16.19 9.18
C GLY A 140 -10.91 16.81 8.20
N VAL A 141 -11.86 16.01 7.72
CA VAL A 141 -12.95 16.46 6.83
C VAL A 141 -14.25 15.87 7.36
N GLY A 142 -14.89 16.56 8.27
CA GLY A 142 -16.09 16.05 8.97
C GLY A 142 -15.79 14.77 9.75
N PRO A 143 -16.52 13.66 9.51
CA PRO A 143 -16.30 12.38 10.19
C PRO A 143 -15.16 11.56 9.58
N ALA A 144 -14.51 12.05 8.53
CA ALA A 144 -13.44 11.39 7.82
C ALA A 144 -12.13 12.19 7.89
N HIS A 145 -11.03 11.53 7.52
CA HIS A 145 -9.74 12.17 7.30
C HIS A 145 -9.33 11.98 5.84
N ALA A 146 -9.11 13.08 5.11
CA ALA A 146 -8.45 13.00 3.82
C ALA A 146 -6.94 12.85 4.02
N PHE A 147 -6.29 12.02 3.23
CA PHE A 147 -4.84 11.85 3.29
C PHE A 147 -4.20 11.92 1.90
N ALA A 148 -2.95 12.35 1.87
CA ALA A 148 -2.07 12.24 0.72
C ALA A 148 -0.72 11.69 1.17
N GLU A 149 -0.13 10.79 0.37
CA GLU A 149 1.05 10.03 0.76
C GLU A 149 1.91 9.70 -0.47
N ALA A 150 3.22 9.78 -0.31
CA ALA A 150 4.19 9.29 -1.28
C ALA A 150 5.14 8.31 -0.58
N ARG A 151 5.34 7.14 -1.18
CA ARG A 151 6.23 6.09 -0.63
C ARG A 151 7.30 5.72 -1.64
N TYR A 152 8.48 5.40 -1.17
CA TYR A 152 9.47 4.64 -1.92
C TYR A 152 9.28 3.16 -1.60
N VAL A 153 9.08 2.33 -2.61
CA VAL A 153 8.89 0.88 -2.46
C VAL A 153 9.96 0.15 -3.27
N SER A 154 10.57 -0.85 -2.66
CA SER A 154 11.57 -1.72 -3.27
C SER A 154 11.17 -3.18 -3.10
N ILE A 155 10.92 -3.87 -4.22
CA ILE A 155 10.65 -5.30 -4.27
C ILE A 155 11.95 -6.01 -4.64
N HIS A 156 12.35 -6.98 -3.83
CA HIS A 156 13.60 -7.72 -4.00
C HIS A 156 13.43 -8.85 -5.02
N LEU A 157 14.01 -8.70 -6.20
CA LEU A 157 14.05 -9.72 -7.25
C LEU A 157 15.44 -10.37 -7.32
N PRO A 158 15.58 -11.62 -7.79
CA PRO A 158 16.88 -12.23 -8.02
C PRO A 158 17.72 -11.39 -9.01
N GLY A 159 18.87 -10.89 -8.55
CA GLY A 159 19.80 -10.12 -9.37
C GLY A 159 19.42 -8.64 -9.59
N THR A 160 18.25 -8.19 -9.17
CA THR A 160 17.80 -6.78 -9.30
C THR A 160 16.78 -6.40 -8.24
N ALA A 161 16.36 -5.14 -8.23
CA ALA A 161 15.27 -4.67 -7.38
C ALA A 161 14.31 -3.80 -8.19
N LEU A 162 13.03 -4.14 -8.16
CA LEU A 162 11.99 -3.34 -8.76
C LEU A 162 11.62 -2.20 -7.79
N ARG A 163 11.80 -0.98 -8.23
CA ARG A 163 11.62 0.22 -7.41
C ARG A 163 10.58 1.15 -8.01
N PHE A 164 9.71 1.70 -7.17
CA PHE A 164 8.68 2.64 -7.62
C PHE A 164 8.23 3.55 -6.49
N VAL A 165 7.56 4.64 -6.86
CA VAL A 165 6.93 5.59 -5.94
C VAL A 165 5.44 5.61 -6.24
N PRO A 166 4.58 4.99 -5.41
CA PRO A 166 3.16 5.27 -5.39
C PRO A 166 2.91 6.62 -4.73
N VAL A 167 2.14 7.48 -5.41
CA VAL A 167 1.60 8.71 -4.86
C VAL A 167 0.10 8.53 -4.73
N THR A 168 -0.39 8.46 -3.51
CA THR A 168 -1.76 8.08 -3.14
C THR A 168 -2.50 9.25 -2.52
N ALA A 169 -3.75 9.42 -2.87
CA ALA A 169 -4.70 10.25 -2.12
C ALA A 169 -5.93 9.42 -1.77
N GLY A 170 -6.56 9.71 -0.63
CA GLY A 170 -7.69 8.90 -0.18
C GLY A 170 -8.40 9.47 1.05
N LEU A 171 -9.32 8.67 1.56
CA LEU A 171 -10.08 8.96 2.77
C LEU A 171 -9.91 7.81 3.77
N SER A 172 -9.88 8.15 5.05
CA SER A 172 -9.94 7.19 6.15
C SER A 172 -11.07 7.53 7.11
N PHE A 173 -11.64 6.49 7.70
CA PHE A 173 -12.78 6.53 8.60
C PHE A 173 -12.45 5.71 9.84
N GLY A 174 -12.93 6.14 10.98
CA GLY A 174 -12.73 5.46 12.26
C GLY A 174 -12.76 6.48 13.40
N SER A 175 -13.03 6.01 14.57
CA SER A 175 -13.07 6.77 15.83
C SER A 175 -12.13 6.13 16.85
#